data_56126a93178a3ee234ff91f065cc83a1
#
_entry.id   56126a93178a3ee234ff91f065cc83a1
#
_cell.length_a   1.000
_cell.length_b   1.000
_cell.length_c   1.000
_cell.angle_alpha   90.00
_cell.angle_beta   90.00
_cell.angle_gamma   90.00
#
_symmetry.space_group_name_H-M   'P 1'
#
loop_
_entity.id
_entity.type
_entity.pdbx_description
1 polymer ?
#
loop_
_entity_poly.entity_id
_entity_poly.type
_entity_poly.pdbx_seq_one_letter_code
_entity_poly.pdbx_strand_id
1 'polypeptide(L)'
;MCKANSMGHSVMDASEAITADYVIVGAGTAGCVLADRLSDDGSAQVALLEAGGDDRRLRIRMPIGYGMSFYDPGINWMYRAQPDAALNGREGYWPRGRVVGGSGSINAMVHVRGLPSDYDDWAAAGNPGWAWRDVAPYFDRALARVPGNDVSAEVHALCRNFIAAGEALGFAHRAELNAGDGEGVGTYPIATRGGFRLSSARAYLAHARSRPNFRLIKHALATRILFDGRRAVGAEYRTGGHTRVIRARREVILATGSIKTPKLLQLSGIGPAELLRRHGITPLLDSPAVGRHMQDHLCIDHLYRARVPTLNQVFGTWSGKIAAALRYALTRGGPLSLSVNQAGGFVRSREGLARPDMQLYFSPLSYTRIPAGTRPLMRPDPFPGFLLSAQPCRPTSRGHIEIASPDADVAPAIHPNSLASEADIEALLDGSALLRRLAAAPGLHEVIDAELAPGRHVEGRDAMLADIRARASTVFHPVSTARMAPDIATGVVDARLRAYGLERLRIADASVFPYVTSGNTNLPTIMLAEKAADLILDREPPASAEGV
;
A
#
# COMPACT_ATOMS: atom_id res chain seq x y z
N MET A 1 -49.87 -5.82 30.73
CA MET A 1 -48.62 -6.21 31.47
C MET A 1 -47.55 -6.52 30.41
N CYS A 2 -46.79 -5.50 30.03
CA CYS A 2 -45.62 -5.65 29.11
C CYS A 2 -44.39 -5.97 29.97
N LYS A 3 -43.77 -7.13 29.69
CA LYS A 3 -42.48 -7.47 30.27
C LYS A 3 -41.40 -6.80 29.41
N ALA A 4 -40.70 -5.86 30.01
CA ALA A 4 -39.46 -5.29 29.48
C ALA A 4 -38.34 -6.35 29.52
N ASN A 5 -37.84 -6.77 28.37
CA ASN A 5 -36.62 -7.57 28.26
C ASN A 5 -35.42 -6.67 28.45
N SER A 6 -34.82 -6.71 29.65
CA SER A 6 -33.49 -6.15 29.90
C SER A 6 -32.46 -7.04 29.23
N MET A 7 -31.86 -6.55 28.13
CA MET A 7 -30.63 -7.15 27.61
C MET A 7 -29.51 -6.94 28.62
N GLY A 8 -29.23 -8.01 29.40
CA GLY A 8 -28.10 -8.06 30.30
C GLY A 8 -26.79 -7.93 29.56
N HIS A 9 -26.06 -6.83 29.78
CA HIS A 9 -24.66 -6.75 29.45
C HIS A 9 -23.93 -7.79 30.30
N SER A 10 -23.47 -8.88 29.69
CA SER A 10 -22.58 -9.85 30.32
C SER A 10 -21.33 -9.10 30.78
N VAL A 11 -21.20 -8.90 32.10
CA VAL A 11 -19.97 -8.40 32.75
C VAL A 11 -18.87 -9.41 32.44
N MET A 12 -17.91 -9.02 31.61
CA MET A 12 -16.74 -9.83 31.27
C MET A 12 -15.91 -10.08 32.53
N ASP A 13 -15.62 -11.34 32.80
CA ASP A 13 -14.72 -11.78 33.84
C ASP A 13 -13.32 -11.13 33.66
N ALA A 14 -12.92 -10.29 34.61
CA ALA A 14 -11.65 -9.53 34.56
C ALA A 14 -10.41 -10.43 34.72
N SER A 15 -10.59 -11.74 34.93
CA SER A 15 -9.51 -12.69 35.26
C SER A 15 -8.69 -13.18 34.06
N GLU A 16 -9.07 -12.90 32.80
CA GLU A 16 -8.38 -13.37 31.58
C GLU A 16 -7.84 -12.27 30.64
N ALA A 17 -7.74 -11.02 31.06
CA ALA A 17 -7.22 -9.96 30.21
C ALA A 17 -5.71 -10.13 29.98
N ILE A 18 -5.31 -10.42 28.73
CA ILE A 18 -3.90 -10.42 28.34
C ILE A 18 -3.33 -9.03 28.58
N THR A 19 -2.14 -8.97 29.20
CA THR A 19 -1.43 -7.71 29.43
C THR A 19 -0.06 -7.72 28.78
N ALA A 20 0.31 -6.63 28.08
CA ALA A 20 1.61 -6.44 27.48
C ALA A 20 2.11 -5.01 27.77
N ASP A 21 3.39 -4.74 27.52
CA ASP A 21 3.92 -3.38 27.58
C ASP A 21 3.44 -2.59 26.37
N TYR A 22 3.62 -3.16 25.20
CA TYR A 22 3.15 -2.60 23.92
C TYR A 22 2.07 -3.48 23.32
N VAL A 23 0.95 -2.88 22.95
CA VAL A 23 -0.12 -3.54 22.17
C VAL A 23 -0.14 -2.94 20.78
N ILE A 24 0.31 -3.72 19.79
CA ILE A 24 0.31 -3.34 18.39
C ILE A 24 -0.96 -3.88 17.73
N VAL A 25 -1.73 -3.02 17.08
CA VAL A 25 -2.97 -3.40 16.41
C VAL A 25 -2.74 -3.40 14.89
N GLY A 26 -2.78 -4.59 14.29
CA GLY A 26 -2.55 -4.83 12.86
C GLY A 26 -1.15 -5.40 12.58
N ALA A 27 -1.08 -6.67 12.15
CA ALA A 27 0.16 -7.32 11.71
C ALA A 27 0.43 -7.09 10.21
N GLY A 28 0.20 -5.86 9.72
CA GLY A 28 0.56 -5.42 8.39
C GLY A 28 2.05 -5.16 8.24
N THR A 29 2.45 -4.48 7.17
CA THR A 29 3.85 -4.13 6.89
C THR A 29 4.51 -3.47 8.08
N ALA A 30 3.93 -2.40 8.63
CA ALA A 30 4.49 -1.67 9.76
C ALA A 30 4.43 -2.45 11.07
N GLY A 31 3.30 -3.09 11.37
CA GLY A 31 3.14 -3.85 12.62
C GLY A 31 4.13 -5.00 12.77
N CYS A 32 4.52 -5.65 11.65
CA CYS A 32 5.55 -6.69 11.66
C CYS A 32 6.94 -6.12 11.99
N VAL A 33 7.29 -4.94 11.50
CA VAL A 33 8.55 -4.24 11.81
C VAL A 33 8.56 -3.84 13.28
N LEU A 34 7.50 -3.16 13.74
CA LEU A 34 7.37 -2.74 15.13
C LEU A 34 7.44 -3.89 16.11
N ALA A 35 6.78 -5.02 15.80
CA ALA A 35 6.82 -6.22 16.64
C ALA A 35 8.24 -6.77 16.81
N ASP A 36 9.02 -6.84 15.75
CA ASP A 36 10.40 -7.26 15.80
C ASP A 36 11.26 -6.29 16.62
N ARG A 37 11.17 -4.99 16.29
CA ARG A 37 12.00 -3.96 16.89
C ARG A 37 11.72 -3.73 18.37
N LEU A 38 10.44 -3.73 18.80
CA LEU A 38 10.04 -3.49 20.18
C LEU A 38 10.25 -4.69 21.10
N SER A 39 10.39 -5.90 20.55
CA SER A 39 10.67 -7.12 21.31
C SER A 39 12.14 -7.55 21.32
N ASP A 40 13.02 -6.81 20.64
CA ASP A 40 14.37 -7.26 20.27
C ASP A 40 15.29 -7.46 21.49
N ASP A 41 15.26 -6.54 22.44
CA ASP A 41 16.13 -6.58 23.63
C ASP A 41 15.55 -7.39 24.80
N GLY A 42 14.36 -7.96 24.66
CA GLY A 42 13.68 -8.74 25.69
C GLY A 42 13.10 -7.92 26.87
N SER A 43 13.33 -6.60 26.90
CA SER A 43 12.94 -5.72 28.02
C SER A 43 11.45 -5.46 28.12
N ALA A 44 10.70 -5.64 27.04
CA ALA A 44 9.27 -5.35 26.98
C ALA A 44 8.46 -6.56 26.49
N GLN A 45 7.29 -6.76 27.06
CA GLN A 45 6.29 -7.70 26.56
C GLN A 45 5.51 -7.05 25.42
N VAL A 46 5.53 -7.67 24.23
CA VAL A 46 4.90 -7.14 23.02
C VAL A 46 3.79 -8.07 22.55
N ALA A 47 2.59 -7.53 22.37
CA ALA A 47 1.48 -8.25 21.78
C ALA A 47 1.06 -7.60 20.44
N LEU A 48 0.84 -8.45 19.44
CA LEU A 48 0.45 -8.06 18.09
C LEU A 48 -0.89 -8.71 17.73
N LEU A 49 -1.90 -7.89 17.43
CA LEU A 49 -3.22 -8.33 16.98
C LEU A 49 -3.30 -8.35 15.45
N GLU A 50 -3.89 -9.41 14.86
CA GLU A 50 -4.15 -9.52 13.43
C GLU A 50 -5.55 -10.09 13.18
N ALA A 51 -6.35 -9.39 12.37
CA ALA A 51 -7.70 -9.83 12.03
C ALA A 51 -7.74 -11.08 11.14
N GLY A 52 -6.71 -11.26 10.31
CA GLY A 52 -6.59 -12.41 9.42
C GLY A 52 -5.81 -13.58 10.01
N GLY A 53 -5.61 -14.58 9.16
CA GLY A 53 -4.82 -15.78 9.44
C GLY A 53 -3.35 -15.64 9.03
N ASP A 54 -2.67 -16.79 8.90
CA ASP A 54 -1.24 -16.87 8.56
C ASP A 54 -0.96 -16.65 7.06
N ASP A 55 0.25 -16.19 6.74
CA ASP A 55 0.76 -15.93 5.39
C ASP A 55 1.33 -17.19 4.69
N ARG A 56 1.10 -18.40 5.23
CA ARG A 56 1.76 -19.64 4.76
C ARG A 56 1.24 -20.18 3.43
N ARG A 57 0.12 -19.67 2.89
CA ARG A 57 -0.47 -20.14 1.64
C ARG A 57 0.50 -19.97 0.46
N LEU A 58 0.64 -21.00 -0.39
CA LEU A 58 1.57 -20.98 -1.53
C LEU A 58 1.32 -19.77 -2.46
N ARG A 59 0.05 -19.42 -2.72
CA ARG A 59 -0.31 -18.23 -3.55
C ARG A 59 0.12 -16.89 -2.96
N ILE A 60 0.36 -16.81 -1.64
CA ILE A 60 0.97 -15.62 -1.02
C ILE A 60 2.48 -15.65 -1.21
N ARG A 61 3.09 -16.82 -1.02
CA ARG A 61 4.55 -17.00 -1.07
C ARG A 61 5.12 -16.93 -2.47
N MET A 62 4.41 -17.48 -3.46
CA MET A 62 4.80 -17.45 -4.86
C MET A 62 4.53 -16.03 -5.42
N PRO A 63 5.54 -15.36 -5.99
CA PRO A 63 5.42 -13.95 -6.40
C PRO A 63 4.23 -13.66 -7.30
N ILE A 64 4.05 -14.36 -8.41
CA ILE A 64 2.94 -14.15 -9.34
C ILE A 64 1.56 -14.41 -8.71
N GLY A 65 1.51 -15.15 -7.60
CA GLY A 65 0.27 -15.55 -6.92
C GLY A 65 -0.55 -14.37 -6.36
N TYR A 66 0.01 -13.15 -6.32
CA TYR A 66 -0.74 -11.98 -5.89
C TYR A 66 -1.97 -11.71 -6.77
N GLY A 67 -1.90 -12.03 -8.06
CA GLY A 67 -3.04 -11.91 -8.97
C GLY A 67 -4.26 -12.73 -8.54
N MET A 68 -4.04 -13.86 -7.84
CA MET A 68 -5.12 -14.66 -7.22
C MET A 68 -5.53 -14.10 -5.85
N SER A 69 -4.57 -13.57 -5.10
CA SER A 69 -4.79 -13.03 -3.75
C SER A 69 -5.69 -11.79 -3.76
N PHE A 70 -5.73 -11.05 -4.87
CA PHE A 70 -6.59 -9.86 -5.03
C PHE A 70 -8.09 -10.16 -4.91
N TYR A 71 -8.52 -11.39 -5.17
CA TYR A 71 -9.93 -11.80 -5.15
C TYR A 71 -10.21 -12.93 -4.15
N ASP A 72 -9.31 -13.16 -3.19
CA ASP A 72 -9.49 -14.18 -2.16
C ASP A 72 -10.04 -13.57 -0.87
N PRO A 73 -11.34 -13.76 -0.56
CA PRO A 73 -11.96 -13.20 0.65
C PRO A 73 -11.37 -13.77 1.94
N GLY A 74 -10.65 -14.89 1.88
CA GLY A 74 -9.98 -15.49 3.04
C GLY A 74 -8.71 -14.76 3.49
N ILE A 75 -8.16 -13.84 2.68
CA ILE A 75 -6.93 -13.08 2.95
C ILE A 75 -7.01 -11.62 2.54
N ASN A 76 -8.18 -11.17 2.07
CA ASN A 76 -8.39 -9.82 1.54
C ASN A 76 -9.70 -9.24 2.07
N TRP A 77 -9.69 -7.97 2.47
CA TRP A 77 -10.88 -7.23 2.88
C TRP A 77 -11.84 -6.94 1.73
N MET A 78 -11.34 -6.91 0.48
CA MET A 78 -12.11 -6.71 -0.74
C MET A 78 -12.99 -5.45 -0.73
N TYR A 79 -12.47 -4.33 -0.23
CA TYR A 79 -13.22 -3.08 -0.16
C TYR A 79 -13.66 -2.59 -1.53
N ARG A 80 -14.74 -1.83 -1.55
CA ARG A 80 -15.20 -1.01 -2.68
C ARG A 80 -15.32 0.43 -2.22
N ALA A 81 -14.89 1.34 -3.07
CA ALA A 81 -15.12 2.76 -2.86
C ALA A 81 -16.60 3.09 -3.13
N GLN A 82 -17.05 4.21 -2.60
CA GLN A 82 -18.30 4.82 -3.01
C GLN A 82 -18.23 5.24 -4.49
N PRO A 83 -19.37 5.36 -5.19
CA PRO A 83 -19.38 5.84 -6.57
C PRO A 83 -18.64 7.17 -6.70
N ASP A 84 -17.68 7.23 -7.64
CA ASP A 84 -16.86 8.42 -7.89
C ASP A 84 -17.39 9.16 -9.12
N ALA A 85 -17.96 10.34 -8.92
CA ALA A 85 -18.58 11.12 -10.00
C ALA A 85 -17.57 11.46 -11.12
N ALA A 86 -16.31 11.75 -10.78
CA ALA A 86 -15.27 12.07 -11.75
C ALA A 86 -14.85 10.85 -12.59
N LEU A 87 -15.15 9.64 -12.14
CA LEU A 87 -14.92 8.39 -12.84
C LEU A 87 -16.23 7.77 -13.34
N ASN A 88 -17.17 8.58 -13.81
CA ASN A 88 -18.47 8.17 -14.36
C ASN A 88 -19.32 7.32 -13.38
N GLY A 89 -19.25 7.62 -12.08
CA GLY A 89 -19.99 6.90 -11.04
C GLY A 89 -19.46 5.49 -10.74
N ARG A 90 -18.27 5.13 -11.21
CA ARG A 90 -17.69 3.80 -10.96
C ARG A 90 -17.29 3.61 -9.51
N GLU A 91 -17.55 2.43 -8.97
CA GLU A 91 -17.05 1.96 -7.69
C GLU A 91 -15.65 1.34 -7.86
N GLY A 92 -14.62 2.00 -7.35
CA GLY A 92 -13.26 1.47 -7.36
C GLY A 92 -13.13 0.22 -6.49
N TYR A 93 -12.38 -0.79 -6.94
CA TYR A 93 -12.02 -1.94 -6.11
C TYR A 93 -10.73 -1.66 -5.34
N TRP A 94 -10.75 -1.90 -4.02
CA TRP A 94 -9.65 -1.56 -3.10
C TRP A 94 -9.20 -2.78 -2.29
N PRO A 95 -8.37 -3.68 -2.84
CA PRO A 95 -7.86 -4.85 -2.12
C PRO A 95 -6.96 -4.41 -0.96
N ARG A 96 -7.19 -4.95 0.23
CA ARG A 96 -6.34 -4.78 1.42
C ARG A 96 -6.15 -6.12 2.10
N GLY A 97 -4.90 -6.43 2.47
CA GLY A 97 -4.59 -7.69 3.11
C GLY A 97 -5.31 -7.87 4.45
N ARG A 98 -5.95 -9.04 4.63
CA ARG A 98 -6.51 -9.55 5.88
C ARG A 98 -5.75 -10.81 6.25
N VAL A 99 -4.49 -10.63 6.55
CA VAL A 99 -3.52 -11.71 6.72
C VAL A 99 -2.26 -11.17 7.38
N VAL A 100 -1.53 -11.98 8.09
CA VAL A 100 -0.21 -11.62 8.60
C VAL A 100 0.69 -11.09 7.47
N GLY A 101 1.30 -9.93 7.67
CA GLY A 101 2.00 -9.14 6.65
C GLY A 101 1.11 -8.14 5.92
N GLY A 102 -0.22 -8.17 6.16
CA GLY A 102 -1.17 -7.22 5.59
C GLY A 102 -1.11 -7.14 4.07
N SER A 103 -1.22 -5.94 3.52
CA SER A 103 -1.12 -5.70 2.07
C SER A 103 0.27 -6.03 1.51
N GLY A 104 1.34 -6.03 2.32
CA GLY A 104 2.67 -6.51 1.94
C GLY A 104 2.71 -8.00 1.57
N SER A 105 1.75 -8.80 2.05
CA SER A 105 1.61 -10.22 1.70
C SER A 105 0.83 -10.46 0.41
N ILE A 106 0.14 -9.45 -0.16
CA ILE A 106 -0.71 -9.59 -1.36
C ILE A 106 -0.40 -8.57 -2.47
N ASN A 107 0.57 -7.68 -2.30
CA ASN A 107 0.96 -6.65 -3.27
C ASN A 107 1.76 -7.21 -4.47
N ALA A 108 2.03 -6.35 -5.45
CA ALA A 108 2.83 -6.68 -6.64
C ALA A 108 4.36 -6.65 -6.39
N MET A 109 4.82 -6.41 -5.17
CA MET A 109 6.23 -6.47 -4.73
C MET A 109 7.18 -5.45 -5.35
N VAL A 110 6.75 -4.53 -6.20
CA VAL A 110 7.61 -3.45 -6.69
C VAL A 110 8.22 -2.72 -5.49
N HIS A 111 9.55 -2.64 -5.43
CA HIS A 111 10.28 -2.26 -4.23
C HIS A 111 11.08 -0.98 -4.44
N VAL A 112 10.38 0.14 -4.42
CA VAL A 112 10.94 1.48 -4.63
C VAL A 112 10.73 2.34 -3.39
N ARG A 113 11.70 3.24 -3.15
CA ARG A 113 11.70 4.15 -1.99
C ARG A 113 10.92 5.45 -2.22
N GLY A 114 10.51 5.73 -3.46
CA GLY A 114 10.08 7.07 -3.87
C GLY A 114 11.29 7.96 -4.19
N LEU A 115 11.06 9.24 -4.32
CA LEU A 115 12.11 10.22 -4.60
C LEU A 115 12.56 10.92 -3.31
N PRO A 116 13.83 11.29 -3.17
CA PRO A 116 14.31 12.05 -2.01
C PRO A 116 13.47 13.29 -1.70
N SER A 117 13.06 14.01 -2.73
CA SER A 117 12.21 15.20 -2.62
C SER A 117 10.83 14.96 -1.98
N ASP A 118 10.31 13.71 -1.99
CA ASP A 118 9.04 13.39 -1.34
C ASP A 118 9.15 13.59 0.19
N TYR A 119 10.30 13.25 0.76
CA TYR A 119 10.57 13.37 2.19
C TYR A 119 10.96 14.79 2.61
N ASP A 120 11.63 15.51 1.73
CA ASP A 120 11.88 16.96 1.94
C ASP A 120 10.54 17.72 1.94
N ASP A 121 9.59 17.36 1.08
CA ASP A 121 8.21 17.87 1.12
C ASP A 121 7.50 17.52 2.44
N TRP A 122 7.75 16.32 3.02
CA TRP A 122 7.18 15.96 4.32
C TRP A 122 7.70 16.88 5.44
N ALA A 123 9.02 17.14 5.46
CA ALA A 123 9.61 18.06 6.43
C ALA A 123 9.13 19.49 6.24
N ALA A 124 9.07 19.97 4.98
CA ALA A 124 8.58 21.31 4.64
C ALA A 124 7.10 21.52 5.02
N ALA A 125 6.30 20.45 5.09
CA ALA A 125 4.93 20.48 5.60
C ALA A 125 4.84 20.63 7.14
N GLY A 126 5.94 20.93 7.83
CA GLY A 126 5.99 21.18 9.27
C GLY A 126 6.25 19.91 10.11
N ASN A 127 6.87 18.89 9.53
CA ASN A 127 7.21 17.65 10.22
C ASN A 127 8.74 17.51 10.38
N PRO A 128 9.34 18.13 11.41
CA PRO A 128 10.79 18.09 11.61
C PRO A 128 11.29 16.65 11.82
N GLY A 129 12.47 16.34 11.26
CA GLY A 129 13.07 15.02 11.32
C GLY A 129 12.55 14.04 10.26
N TRP A 130 11.79 14.51 9.25
CA TRP A 130 11.27 13.67 8.17
C TRP A 130 11.79 14.06 6.78
N ALA A 131 12.83 14.92 6.69
CA ALA A 131 13.53 15.19 5.45
C ALA A 131 14.28 13.94 4.95
N TRP A 132 14.67 13.93 3.68
CA TRP A 132 15.42 12.81 3.10
C TRP A 132 16.63 12.40 3.96
N ARG A 133 17.46 13.37 4.36
CA ARG A 133 18.63 13.12 5.22
C ARG A 133 18.27 12.42 6.54
N ASP A 134 17.07 12.65 7.07
CA ASP A 134 16.62 12.09 8.36
C ASP A 134 16.04 10.68 8.21
N VAL A 135 15.60 10.30 7.00
CA VAL A 135 14.95 9.01 6.73
C VAL A 135 15.82 8.06 5.91
N ALA A 136 16.82 8.55 5.18
CA ALA A 136 17.73 7.73 4.39
C ALA A 136 18.37 6.59 5.20
N PRO A 137 18.90 6.81 6.42
CA PRO A 137 19.49 5.73 7.22
C PRO A 137 18.48 4.62 7.61
N TYR A 138 17.21 4.99 7.69
CA TYR A 138 16.14 4.01 7.96
C TYR A 138 15.75 3.22 6.70
N PHE A 139 15.93 3.80 5.50
CA PHE A 139 15.84 3.04 4.25
C PHE A 139 16.95 2.02 4.14
N ASP A 140 18.19 2.37 4.51
CA ASP A 140 19.32 1.44 4.50
C ASP A 140 19.05 0.26 5.44
N ARG A 141 18.53 0.51 6.64
CA ARG A 141 18.12 -0.52 7.58
C ARG A 141 16.98 -1.38 7.02
N ALA A 142 15.98 -0.77 6.40
CA ALA A 142 14.86 -1.47 5.78
C ALA A 142 15.34 -2.37 4.62
N LEU A 143 16.22 -1.88 3.76
CA LEU A 143 16.80 -2.60 2.63
C LEU A 143 17.72 -3.74 3.08
N ALA A 144 18.44 -3.58 4.19
CA ALA A 144 19.23 -4.69 4.77
C ALA A 144 18.34 -5.88 5.18
N ARG A 145 17.10 -5.63 5.58
CA ARG A 145 16.13 -6.67 5.98
C ARG A 145 15.27 -7.17 4.83
N VAL A 146 14.81 -6.25 3.98
CA VAL A 146 13.97 -6.52 2.81
C VAL A 146 14.65 -5.92 1.58
N PRO A 147 15.69 -6.55 1.05
CA PRO A 147 16.37 -6.06 -0.14
C PRO A 147 15.42 -6.10 -1.35
N GLY A 148 15.58 -5.14 -2.23
CA GLY A 148 15.08 -5.22 -3.60
C GLY A 148 15.95 -6.22 -4.36
N ASN A 149 15.37 -7.32 -4.79
CA ASN A 149 16.09 -8.30 -5.61
C ASN A 149 16.16 -7.81 -7.05
N ASP A 150 17.36 -7.72 -7.62
CA ASP A 150 17.54 -7.51 -9.05
C ASP A 150 17.07 -8.76 -9.80
N VAL A 151 16.12 -8.56 -10.71
CA VAL A 151 15.53 -9.62 -11.54
C VAL A 151 15.75 -9.38 -13.04
N SER A 152 16.64 -8.47 -13.40
CA SER A 152 16.92 -8.04 -14.77
C SER A 152 17.25 -9.21 -15.72
N ALA A 153 17.92 -10.24 -15.22
CA ALA A 153 18.23 -11.45 -15.96
C ALA A 153 17.02 -12.37 -16.23
N GLU A 154 15.95 -12.24 -15.44
CA GLU A 154 14.77 -13.13 -15.48
C GLU A 154 13.54 -12.49 -16.13
N VAL A 155 13.52 -11.15 -16.30
CA VAL A 155 12.37 -10.44 -16.88
C VAL A 155 12.16 -10.80 -18.34
N HIS A 156 10.95 -10.58 -18.82
CA HIS A 156 10.59 -10.83 -20.22
C HIS A 156 11.40 -9.95 -21.18
N ALA A 157 11.77 -10.49 -22.34
CA ALA A 157 12.59 -9.77 -23.34
C ALA A 157 12.02 -8.40 -23.73
N LEU A 158 10.70 -8.24 -23.77
CA LEU A 158 10.04 -6.96 -24.05
C LEU A 158 10.39 -5.83 -23.07
N CYS A 159 10.91 -6.15 -21.88
CA CYS A 159 11.40 -5.11 -20.96
C CYS A 159 12.59 -4.36 -21.54
N ARG A 160 13.45 -5.02 -22.31
CA ARG A 160 14.55 -4.36 -23.03
C ARG A 160 14.03 -3.42 -24.13
N ASN A 161 12.95 -3.81 -24.82
CA ASN A 161 12.31 -2.95 -25.81
C ASN A 161 11.71 -1.68 -25.16
N PHE A 162 11.09 -1.83 -23.98
CA PHE A 162 10.59 -0.68 -23.22
C PHE A 162 11.72 0.25 -22.76
N ILE A 163 12.82 -0.29 -22.25
CA ILE A 163 13.99 0.50 -21.82
C ILE A 163 14.59 1.24 -23.02
N ALA A 164 14.80 0.55 -24.14
CA ALA A 164 15.30 1.16 -25.38
C ALA A 164 14.39 2.28 -25.90
N ALA A 165 13.07 2.12 -25.81
CA ALA A 165 12.11 3.16 -26.16
C ALA A 165 12.22 4.38 -25.21
N GLY A 166 12.47 4.15 -23.94
CA GLY A 166 12.74 5.22 -22.97
C GLY A 166 14.03 5.97 -23.30
N GLU A 167 15.11 5.26 -23.58
CA GLU A 167 16.40 5.85 -23.99
C GLU A 167 16.28 6.66 -25.30
N ALA A 168 15.50 6.17 -26.25
CA ALA A 168 15.22 6.89 -27.50
C ALA A 168 14.44 8.21 -27.28
N LEU A 169 13.70 8.32 -26.16
CA LEU A 169 13.06 9.56 -25.73
C LEU A 169 13.94 10.42 -24.81
N GLY A 170 15.21 10.02 -24.59
CA GLY A 170 16.16 10.76 -23.76
C GLY A 170 16.12 10.43 -22.26
N PHE A 171 15.36 9.41 -21.83
CA PHE A 171 15.38 8.97 -20.43
C PHE A 171 16.62 8.13 -20.14
N ALA A 172 17.27 8.36 -19.00
CA ALA A 172 18.42 7.58 -18.60
C ALA A 172 18.02 6.13 -18.29
N HIS A 173 18.80 5.16 -18.77
CA HIS A 173 18.69 3.80 -18.27
C HIS A 173 19.29 3.72 -16.85
N ARG A 174 18.51 3.19 -15.91
CA ARG A 174 18.92 2.99 -14.52
C ARG A 174 18.96 1.50 -14.19
N ALA A 175 20.15 0.99 -13.91
CA ALA A 175 20.31 -0.37 -13.42
C ALA A 175 19.64 -0.53 -12.02
N GLU A 176 19.67 0.55 -11.22
CA GLU A 176 19.04 0.60 -9.91
C GLU A 176 18.15 1.84 -9.79
N LEU A 177 16.82 1.62 -9.76
CA LEU A 177 15.82 2.68 -9.66
C LEU A 177 15.73 3.33 -8.27
N ASN A 178 16.38 2.75 -7.26
CA ASN A 178 16.49 3.32 -5.91
C ASN A 178 17.76 4.16 -5.72
N ALA A 179 18.63 4.26 -6.71
CA ALA A 179 19.87 5.04 -6.62
C ALA A 179 19.66 6.50 -7.02
N GLY A 180 20.47 7.40 -6.46
CA GLY A 180 20.52 8.82 -6.79
C GLY A 180 19.16 9.51 -6.66
N ASP A 181 18.83 10.34 -7.65
CA ASP A 181 17.55 11.07 -7.74
C ASP A 181 16.36 10.20 -8.18
N GLY A 182 16.63 8.95 -8.59
CA GLY A 182 15.61 7.98 -9.04
C GLY A 182 15.03 8.25 -10.43
N GLU A 183 15.44 9.31 -11.14
CA GLU A 183 14.92 9.61 -12.49
C GLU A 183 15.50 8.67 -13.56
N GLY A 184 14.65 8.07 -14.36
CA GLY A 184 15.01 7.21 -15.49
C GLY A 184 14.12 5.99 -15.59
N VAL A 185 14.48 5.08 -16.51
CA VAL A 185 13.76 3.83 -16.80
C VAL A 185 14.67 2.63 -16.57
N GLY A 186 14.10 1.52 -16.13
CA GLY A 186 14.85 0.29 -15.84
C GLY A 186 13.96 -0.86 -15.45
N THR A 187 14.58 -1.94 -14.98
CA THR A 187 13.88 -3.08 -14.40
C THR A 187 13.52 -2.77 -12.94
N TYR A 188 12.28 -3.04 -12.53
CA TYR A 188 11.91 -2.88 -11.14
C TYR A 188 12.54 -3.93 -10.24
N PRO A 189 13.23 -3.53 -9.16
CA PRO A 189 13.57 -4.44 -8.09
C PRO A 189 12.28 -4.93 -7.40
N ILE A 190 12.25 -6.18 -6.98
CA ILE A 190 11.11 -6.77 -6.29
C ILE A 190 11.49 -7.36 -4.93
N ALA A 191 10.57 -7.26 -3.96
CA ALA A 191 10.78 -7.79 -2.61
C ALA A 191 10.65 -9.32 -2.60
N THR A 192 11.71 -10.04 -3.03
CA THR A 192 11.78 -11.50 -3.07
C THR A 192 13.11 -12.04 -2.51
N ARG A 193 13.10 -13.29 -2.05
CA ARG A 193 14.31 -14.02 -1.65
C ARG A 193 14.16 -15.48 -2.03
N GLY A 194 15.13 -16.03 -2.78
CA GLY A 194 15.11 -17.42 -3.23
C GLY A 194 13.84 -17.80 -4.01
N GLY A 195 13.37 -16.90 -4.89
CA GLY A 195 12.15 -17.07 -5.69
C GLY A 195 10.83 -16.96 -4.93
N PHE A 196 10.84 -16.61 -3.64
CA PHE A 196 9.66 -16.41 -2.84
C PHE A 196 9.49 -14.94 -2.45
N ARG A 197 8.23 -14.50 -2.28
CA ARG A 197 7.90 -13.19 -1.70
C ARG A 197 8.58 -12.99 -0.34
N LEU A 198 9.23 -11.85 -0.15
CA LEU A 198 9.81 -11.41 1.11
C LEU A 198 8.97 -10.26 1.68
N SER A 199 7.87 -10.57 2.34
CA SER A 199 7.07 -9.59 3.08
C SER A 199 7.71 -9.24 4.42
N SER A 200 7.27 -8.14 5.05
CA SER A 200 7.68 -7.79 6.43
C SER A 200 7.38 -8.92 7.42
N ALA A 201 6.33 -9.73 7.20
CA ALA A 201 6.07 -10.91 8.02
C ALA A 201 7.21 -11.94 7.94
N ARG A 202 7.86 -12.06 6.79
CA ARG A 202 8.99 -12.99 6.58
C ARG A 202 10.32 -12.40 7.02
N ALA A 203 10.51 -11.11 6.84
CA ALA A 203 11.78 -10.46 7.12
C ALA A 203 11.94 -10.09 8.60
N TYR A 204 10.85 -9.70 9.27
CA TYR A 204 10.84 -9.19 10.63
C TYR A 204 10.10 -10.13 11.60
N LEU A 205 8.82 -10.37 11.38
CA LEU A 205 8.00 -11.11 12.33
C LEU A 205 8.47 -12.55 12.54
N ALA A 206 9.18 -13.15 11.57
CA ALA A 206 9.78 -14.46 11.73
C ALA A 206 10.78 -14.49 12.91
N HIS A 207 11.53 -13.42 13.13
CA HIS A 207 12.46 -13.29 14.26
C HIS A 207 11.71 -13.06 15.58
N ALA A 208 10.75 -12.13 15.59
CA ALA A 208 9.95 -11.87 16.80
C ALA A 208 9.24 -13.11 17.33
N ARG A 209 8.76 -14.00 16.43
CA ARG A 209 8.01 -15.22 16.80
C ARG A 209 8.83 -16.22 17.64
N SER A 210 10.15 -16.16 17.62
CA SER A 210 11.01 -17.02 18.43
C SER A 210 11.26 -16.48 19.85
N ARG A 211 10.84 -15.25 20.14
CA ARG A 211 11.12 -14.56 21.40
C ARG A 211 10.04 -14.84 22.44
N PRO A 212 10.40 -15.12 23.71
CA PRO A 212 9.44 -15.41 24.77
C PRO A 212 8.61 -14.19 25.20
N ASN A 213 9.11 -12.99 24.94
CA ASN A 213 8.45 -11.72 25.25
C ASN A 213 7.53 -11.21 24.12
N PHE A 214 7.28 -12.00 23.09
CA PHE A 214 6.42 -11.66 21.96
C PHE A 214 5.21 -12.59 21.83
N ARG A 215 4.03 -12.01 21.59
CA ARG A 215 2.79 -12.76 21.36
C ARG A 215 2.03 -12.26 20.14
N LEU A 216 1.82 -13.13 19.14
CA LEU A 216 0.94 -12.88 17.99
C LEU A 216 -0.43 -13.50 18.22
N ILE A 217 -1.50 -12.67 18.13
CA ILE A 217 -2.89 -13.11 18.25
C ILE A 217 -3.55 -12.91 16.89
N LYS A 218 -3.80 -14.02 16.20
CA LYS A 218 -4.45 -14.05 14.87
C LYS A 218 -5.96 -14.21 15.00
N HIS A 219 -6.69 -13.92 13.91
CA HIS A 219 -8.15 -13.93 13.89
C HIS A 219 -8.75 -13.04 14.99
N ALA A 220 -8.06 -11.94 15.31
CA ALA A 220 -8.36 -10.97 16.33
C ALA A 220 -8.71 -9.63 15.66
N LEU A 221 -9.98 -9.39 15.41
CA LEU A 221 -10.46 -8.13 14.85
C LEU A 221 -10.58 -7.10 15.97
N ALA A 222 -9.69 -6.11 16.03
CA ALA A 222 -9.81 -4.97 16.92
C ALA A 222 -11.09 -4.18 16.60
N THR A 223 -11.91 -3.95 17.62
CA THR A 223 -13.22 -3.29 17.50
C THR A 223 -13.18 -1.86 18.02
N ARG A 224 -12.38 -1.60 19.05
CA ARG A 224 -12.12 -0.25 19.58
C ARG A 224 -10.86 -0.20 20.45
N ILE A 225 -10.33 0.99 20.64
CA ILE A 225 -9.29 1.30 21.61
C ILE A 225 -9.95 1.64 22.94
N LEU A 226 -9.38 1.17 24.03
CA LEU A 226 -9.86 1.41 25.37
C LEU A 226 -9.10 2.57 26.03
N PHE A 227 -9.84 3.47 26.67
CA PHE A 227 -9.29 4.66 27.31
C PHE A 227 -9.66 4.72 28.80
N ASP A 228 -8.75 5.31 29.58
CA ASP A 228 -8.97 5.83 30.93
C ASP A 228 -8.77 7.36 30.81
N GLY A 229 -9.87 8.10 30.81
CA GLY A 229 -9.85 9.50 30.40
C GLY A 229 -9.35 9.63 28.95
N ARG A 230 -8.23 10.33 28.76
CA ARG A 230 -7.57 10.49 27.43
C ARG A 230 -6.37 9.55 27.25
N ARG A 231 -6.10 8.66 28.19
CA ARG A 231 -4.98 7.72 28.13
C ARG A 231 -5.43 6.39 27.55
N ALA A 232 -4.80 5.95 26.46
CA ALA A 232 -5.02 4.62 25.90
C ALA A 232 -4.48 3.54 26.86
N VAL A 233 -5.34 2.56 27.20
CA VAL A 233 -5.03 1.50 28.17
C VAL A 233 -5.14 0.10 27.57
N GLY A 234 -5.48 -0.04 26.30
CA GLY A 234 -5.60 -1.32 25.63
C GLY A 234 -6.50 -1.29 24.41
N ALA A 235 -6.91 -2.45 23.98
CA ALA A 235 -7.84 -2.64 22.86
C ALA A 235 -8.86 -3.73 23.17
N GLU A 236 -10.06 -3.55 22.67
CA GLU A 236 -11.06 -4.59 22.56
C GLU A 236 -10.93 -5.27 21.18
N TYR A 237 -11.08 -6.58 21.14
CA TYR A 237 -11.03 -7.34 19.89
C TYR A 237 -11.98 -8.54 19.92
N ARG A 238 -12.44 -8.95 18.75
CA ARG A 238 -13.25 -10.17 18.57
C ARG A 238 -12.41 -11.31 18.03
N THR A 239 -12.56 -12.48 18.60
CA THR A 239 -11.94 -13.73 18.15
C THR A 239 -12.81 -14.92 18.51
N GLY A 240 -13.00 -15.86 17.59
CA GLY A 240 -13.84 -17.05 17.81
C GLY A 240 -15.29 -16.75 18.26
N GLY A 241 -15.85 -15.63 17.82
CA GLY A 241 -17.20 -15.19 18.22
C GLY A 241 -17.27 -14.48 19.58
N HIS A 242 -16.16 -14.37 20.31
CA HIS A 242 -16.11 -13.74 21.63
C HIS A 242 -15.40 -12.38 21.57
N THR A 243 -15.90 -11.43 22.36
CA THR A 243 -15.22 -10.16 22.65
C THR A 243 -14.21 -10.36 23.77
N ARG A 244 -12.99 -9.90 23.57
CA ARG A 244 -11.88 -9.96 24.52
C ARG A 244 -11.20 -8.63 24.66
N VAL A 245 -10.45 -8.45 25.75
CA VAL A 245 -9.67 -7.25 26.03
C VAL A 245 -8.20 -7.60 26.15
N ILE A 246 -7.34 -6.73 25.62
CA ILE A 246 -5.92 -6.72 25.87
C ILE A 246 -5.51 -5.39 26.47
N ARG A 247 -4.68 -5.40 27.53
CA ARG A 247 -4.23 -4.22 28.25
C ARG A 247 -2.80 -3.85 27.87
N ALA A 248 -2.56 -2.54 27.70
CA ALA A 248 -1.24 -1.98 27.45
C ALA A 248 -0.73 -1.25 28.70
N ARG A 249 0.47 -1.62 29.18
CA ARG A 249 1.11 -0.91 30.30
C ARG A 249 1.82 0.37 29.85
N ARG A 250 2.39 0.38 28.64
CA ARG A 250 3.13 1.52 28.08
C ARG A 250 2.34 2.23 26.98
N GLU A 251 2.19 1.62 25.80
CA GLU A 251 1.50 2.26 24.68
C GLU A 251 0.64 1.27 23.87
N VAL A 252 -0.43 1.80 23.27
CA VAL A 252 -1.16 1.19 22.17
C VAL A 252 -0.65 1.80 20.85
N ILE A 253 -0.31 0.97 19.86
CA ILE A 253 0.24 1.40 18.60
C ILE A 253 -0.67 0.90 17.47
N LEU A 254 -1.23 1.83 16.69
CA LEU A 254 -2.05 1.48 15.54
C LEU A 254 -1.16 1.30 14.31
N ALA A 255 -1.30 0.15 13.66
CA ALA A 255 -0.63 -0.25 12.43
C ALA A 255 -1.61 -0.96 11.46
N THR A 256 -2.88 -0.51 11.46
CA THR A 256 -3.97 -1.16 10.73
C THR A 256 -4.11 -0.69 9.28
N GLY A 257 -3.24 0.24 8.86
CA GLY A 257 -3.18 0.79 7.50
C GLY A 257 -4.23 1.87 7.23
N SER A 258 -4.06 2.58 6.13
CA SER A 258 -4.77 3.83 5.80
C SER A 258 -6.31 3.70 5.71
N ILE A 259 -6.84 2.49 5.56
CA ILE A 259 -8.30 2.28 5.55
C ILE A 259 -8.84 1.97 6.93
N LYS A 260 -8.16 1.11 7.70
CA LYS A 260 -8.66 0.65 8.99
C LYS A 260 -8.28 1.57 10.15
N THR A 261 -7.17 2.28 10.08
CA THR A 261 -6.72 3.18 11.15
C THR A 261 -7.74 4.29 11.43
N PRO A 262 -8.19 5.09 10.44
CA PRO A 262 -9.23 6.09 10.70
C PRO A 262 -10.54 5.46 11.15
N LYS A 263 -10.93 4.31 10.60
CA LYS A 263 -12.13 3.59 11.05
C LYS A 263 -12.04 3.22 12.53
N LEU A 264 -10.92 2.64 12.97
CA LEU A 264 -10.75 2.21 14.36
C LEU A 264 -10.72 3.40 15.31
N LEU A 265 -10.13 4.52 14.92
CA LEU A 265 -10.18 5.78 15.66
C LEU A 265 -11.63 6.27 15.81
N GLN A 266 -12.38 6.33 14.73
CA GLN A 266 -13.79 6.75 14.73
C GLN A 266 -14.66 5.83 15.62
N LEU A 267 -14.51 4.51 15.51
CA LEU A 267 -15.19 3.53 16.38
C LEU A 267 -14.81 3.69 17.85
N SER A 268 -13.67 4.30 18.14
CA SER A 268 -13.17 4.56 19.51
C SER A 268 -13.54 5.95 20.03
N GLY A 269 -14.37 6.70 19.29
CA GLY A 269 -14.80 8.06 19.69
C GLY A 269 -13.81 9.15 19.32
N ILE A 270 -12.85 8.90 18.41
CA ILE A 270 -11.84 9.87 17.95
C ILE A 270 -12.08 10.17 16.48
N GLY A 271 -12.47 11.40 16.16
CA GLY A 271 -12.79 11.81 14.80
C GLY A 271 -13.73 13.01 14.75
N PRO A 272 -14.22 13.38 13.56
CA PRO A 272 -15.18 14.47 13.43
C PRO A 272 -16.41 14.24 14.32
N ALA A 273 -16.64 15.10 15.31
CA ALA A 273 -17.64 14.89 16.35
C ALA A 273 -19.06 14.72 15.79
N GLU A 274 -19.40 15.42 14.71
CA GLU A 274 -20.71 15.29 14.06
C GLU A 274 -20.88 13.91 13.41
N LEU A 275 -19.87 13.39 12.70
CA LEU A 275 -19.87 12.05 12.15
C LEU A 275 -20.10 10.99 13.24
N LEU A 276 -19.38 11.11 14.35
CA LEU A 276 -19.49 10.17 15.47
C LEU A 276 -20.91 10.16 16.06
N ARG A 277 -21.49 11.34 16.30
CA ARG A 277 -22.86 11.46 16.83
C ARG A 277 -23.91 10.88 15.87
N ARG A 278 -23.75 11.08 14.54
CA ARG A 278 -24.64 10.46 13.53
C ARG A 278 -24.70 8.94 13.65
N HIS A 279 -23.62 8.31 14.10
CA HIS A 279 -23.53 6.86 14.32
C HIS A 279 -23.76 6.43 15.76
N GLY A 280 -24.25 7.33 16.66
CA GLY A 280 -24.52 7.01 18.06
C GLY A 280 -23.26 6.82 18.90
N ILE A 281 -22.09 7.27 18.42
CA ILE A 281 -20.81 7.19 19.15
C ILE A 281 -20.58 8.50 19.88
N THR A 282 -20.39 8.41 21.19
CA THR A 282 -20.02 9.57 22.03
C THR A 282 -18.59 10.00 21.68
N PRO A 283 -18.35 11.26 21.23
CA PRO A 283 -17.02 11.74 20.97
C PRO A 283 -16.17 11.79 22.26
N LEU A 284 -15.04 11.08 22.25
CA LEU A 284 -13.97 11.22 23.25
C LEU A 284 -13.08 12.42 22.91
N LEU A 285 -12.79 12.59 21.63
CA LEU A 285 -11.98 13.68 21.10
C LEU A 285 -12.50 14.09 19.73
N ASP A 286 -12.83 15.38 19.59
CA ASP A 286 -13.08 15.95 18.26
C ASP A 286 -11.75 16.13 17.55
N SER A 287 -11.53 15.33 16.50
CA SER A 287 -10.33 15.33 15.67
C SER A 287 -10.76 15.34 14.19
N PRO A 288 -10.97 16.54 13.62
CA PRO A 288 -11.59 16.70 12.31
C PRO A 288 -10.75 16.11 11.16
N ALA A 289 -9.44 15.95 11.35
CA ALA A 289 -8.53 15.39 10.36
C ALA A 289 -8.60 13.85 10.24
N VAL A 290 -9.20 13.14 11.20
CA VAL A 290 -9.32 11.67 11.16
C VAL A 290 -10.19 11.24 9.98
N GLY A 291 -9.61 10.44 9.10
CA GLY A 291 -10.24 9.96 7.87
C GLY A 291 -10.15 10.94 6.71
N ARG A 292 -9.68 12.17 6.91
CA ARG A 292 -9.55 13.21 5.87
C ARG A 292 -8.19 13.14 5.17
N HIS A 293 -8.04 13.96 4.14
CA HIS A 293 -6.79 14.13 3.38
C HIS A 293 -6.28 12.88 2.66
N MET A 294 -7.10 11.84 2.49
CA MET A 294 -6.68 10.64 1.77
C MET A 294 -6.14 10.99 0.39
N GLN A 295 -4.92 10.52 0.09
CA GLN A 295 -4.34 10.51 -1.24
C GLN A 295 -4.18 9.08 -1.71
N ASP A 296 -4.26 8.89 -3.03
CA ASP A 296 -3.98 7.64 -3.69
C ASP A 296 -3.51 7.91 -5.12
N HIS A 297 -2.75 7.02 -5.69
CA HIS A 297 -2.35 7.11 -7.08
C HIS A 297 -3.44 6.58 -8.01
N LEU A 298 -3.85 7.41 -8.96
CA LEU A 298 -4.70 7.02 -10.08
C LEU A 298 -3.82 6.74 -11.30
N CYS A 299 -4.04 5.61 -11.95
CA CYS A 299 -3.24 5.13 -13.07
C CYS A 299 -4.10 4.91 -14.30
N ILE A 300 -3.53 5.21 -15.46
CA ILE A 300 -4.09 4.86 -16.76
C ILE A 300 -3.20 3.80 -17.45
N ASP A 301 -3.85 2.80 -18.04
CA ASP A 301 -3.19 1.75 -18.80
C ASP A 301 -3.48 1.91 -20.30
N HIS A 302 -2.46 1.81 -21.13
CA HIS A 302 -2.60 1.60 -22.57
C HIS A 302 -2.33 0.14 -22.88
N LEU A 303 -3.25 -0.50 -23.61
CA LEU A 303 -3.19 -1.89 -24.02
C LEU A 303 -2.73 -2.00 -25.47
N TYR A 304 -1.68 -2.77 -25.69
CA TYR A 304 -1.14 -3.04 -27.02
C TYR A 304 -1.19 -4.53 -27.35
N ARG A 305 -1.56 -4.86 -28.60
CA ARG A 305 -1.30 -6.17 -29.18
C ARG A 305 0.14 -6.20 -29.66
N ALA A 306 0.84 -7.29 -29.36
CA ALA A 306 2.23 -7.48 -29.76
C ALA A 306 2.35 -8.38 -30.99
N ARG A 307 3.38 -8.13 -31.82
CA ARG A 307 3.80 -9.01 -32.94
C ARG A 307 4.63 -10.19 -32.47
N VAL A 308 5.10 -10.16 -31.24
CA VAL A 308 5.98 -11.17 -30.63
C VAL A 308 5.27 -11.83 -29.45
N PRO A 309 5.69 -13.05 -29.06
CA PRO A 309 5.14 -13.71 -27.88
C PRO A 309 5.29 -12.84 -26.60
N THR A 310 4.29 -12.94 -25.72
CA THR A 310 4.27 -12.29 -24.41
C THR A 310 3.96 -13.31 -23.32
N LEU A 311 3.85 -12.88 -22.07
CA LEU A 311 3.43 -13.78 -20.97
C LEU A 311 1.98 -14.29 -21.16
N ASN A 312 1.20 -13.69 -22.07
CA ASN A 312 -0.14 -14.18 -22.40
C ASN A 312 -0.11 -15.62 -22.91
N GLN A 313 0.87 -15.99 -23.77
CA GLN A 313 1.02 -17.35 -24.25
C GLN A 313 1.45 -18.31 -23.14
N VAL A 314 2.30 -17.84 -22.22
CA VAL A 314 2.73 -18.66 -21.07
C VAL A 314 1.55 -18.96 -20.15
N PHE A 315 0.77 -17.96 -19.77
CA PHE A 315 -0.33 -18.12 -18.82
C PHE A 315 -1.68 -18.44 -19.47
N GLY A 316 -1.82 -18.30 -20.78
CA GLY A 316 -3.02 -18.62 -21.56
C GLY A 316 -3.13 -20.09 -21.95
N THR A 317 -2.02 -20.82 -22.05
CA THR A 317 -1.96 -22.22 -22.51
C THR A 317 -1.66 -23.18 -21.36
N TRP A 318 -2.14 -24.44 -21.46
CA TRP A 318 -1.81 -25.46 -20.47
C TRP A 318 -0.31 -25.84 -20.51
N SER A 319 0.25 -25.98 -21.70
CA SER A 319 1.70 -26.28 -21.88
C SER A 319 2.58 -25.20 -21.25
N GLY A 320 2.26 -23.92 -21.51
CA GLY A 320 2.98 -22.80 -20.91
C GLY A 320 2.89 -22.76 -19.38
N LYS A 321 1.72 -23.01 -18.83
CA LYS A 321 1.54 -23.11 -17.36
C LYS A 321 2.34 -24.25 -16.75
N ILE A 322 2.34 -25.43 -17.37
CA ILE A 322 3.10 -26.59 -16.91
C ILE A 322 4.60 -26.29 -16.97
N ALA A 323 5.08 -25.75 -18.10
CA ALA A 323 6.49 -25.38 -18.26
C ALA A 323 6.94 -24.35 -17.22
N ALA A 324 6.14 -23.30 -16.99
CA ALA A 324 6.41 -22.31 -15.97
C ALA A 324 6.40 -22.90 -14.55
N ALA A 325 5.47 -23.80 -14.25
CA ALA A 325 5.40 -24.48 -12.95
C ALA A 325 6.60 -25.41 -12.72
N LEU A 326 7.03 -26.19 -13.73
CA LEU A 326 8.21 -27.04 -13.67
C LEU A 326 9.48 -26.21 -13.49
N ARG A 327 9.66 -25.16 -14.30
CA ARG A 327 10.80 -24.24 -14.13
C ARG A 327 10.86 -23.69 -12.72
N TYR A 328 9.74 -23.16 -12.21
CA TYR A 328 9.69 -22.62 -10.85
C TYR A 328 9.94 -23.69 -9.78
N ALA A 329 9.41 -24.90 -9.94
CA ALA A 329 9.63 -25.99 -9.00
C ALA A 329 11.11 -26.40 -8.90
N LEU A 330 11.82 -26.43 -10.05
CA LEU A 330 13.21 -26.87 -10.14
C LEU A 330 14.22 -25.77 -9.79
N THR A 331 13.97 -24.52 -10.25
CA THR A 331 14.97 -23.43 -10.19
C THR A 331 14.57 -22.27 -9.27
N ARG A 332 13.31 -22.19 -8.83
CA ARG A 332 12.73 -21.03 -8.16
C ARG A 332 12.76 -19.74 -9.01
N GLY A 333 13.02 -19.86 -10.30
CA GLY A 333 13.10 -18.78 -11.28
C GLY A 333 11.95 -18.81 -12.29
N GLY A 334 12.05 -17.94 -13.31
CA GLY A 334 11.10 -17.83 -14.40
C GLY A 334 9.85 -17.01 -14.05
N PRO A 335 8.82 -17.03 -14.93
CA PRO A 335 7.68 -16.10 -14.82
C PRO A 335 6.89 -16.15 -13.51
N LEU A 336 6.92 -17.28 -12.79
CA LEU A 336 6.23 -17.44 -11.51
C LEU A 336 6.97 -16.78 -10.33
N SER A 337 8.27 -16.51 -10.48
CA SER A 337 9.10 -15.84 -9.47
C SER A 337 9.10 -14.30 -9.59
N LEU A 338 8.34 -13.75 -10.52
CA LEU A 338 8.35 -12.33 -10.87
C LEU A 338 7.02 -11.63 -10.52
N SER A 339 7.07 -10.31 -10.50
CA SER A 339 5.89 -9.45 -10.62
C SER A 339 5.41 -9.39 -12.07
N VAL A 340 4.16 -8.96 -12.29
CA VAL A 340 3.67 -8.61 -13.64
C VAL A 340 4.31 -7.30 -14.10
N ASN A 341 4.46 -6.32 -13.21
CA ASN A 341 5.15 -5.06 -13.49
C ASN A 341 6.66 -5.31 -13.43
N GLN A 342 7.30 -5.53 -14.59
CA GLN A 342 8.69 -5.96 -14.66
C GLN A 342 9.67 -4.82 -14.93
N ALA A 343 9.25 -3.79 -15.66
CA ALA A 343 10.03 -2.60 -15.91
C ALA A 343 9.19 -1.33 -15.70
N GLY A 344 9.85 -0.19 -15.67
CA GLY A 344 9.23 1.11 -15.48
C GLY A 344 10.25 2.15 -15.07
N GLY A 345 9.83 3.12 -14.26
CA GLY A 345 10.72 4.15 -13.74
C GLY A 345 10.00 5.43 -13.40
N PHE A 346 10.77 6.46 -13.08
CA PHE A 346 10.28 7.79 -12.78
C PHE A 346 10.83 8.77 -13.81
N VAL A 347 9.97 9.52 -14.46
CA VAL A 347 10.36 10.42 -15.53
C VAL A 347 9.59 11.73 -15.47
N ARG A 348 10.10 12.75 -16.16
CA ARG A 348 9.36 13.97 -16.42
C ARG A 348 8.47 13.75 -17.65
N SER A 349 7.17 13.97 -17.51
CA SER A 349 6.21 13.81 -18.61
C SER A 349 6.43 14.82 -19.74
N ARG A 350 7.01 15.99 -19.39
CA ARG A 350 7.30 17.12 -20.30
C ARG A 350 8.56 17.87 -19.84
N GLU A 351 9.13 18.62 -20.76
CA GLU A 351 10.27 19.50 -20.48
C GLU A 351 9.93 20.59 -19.45
N GLY A 352 10.94 21.12 -18.77
CA GLY A 352 10.81 22.23 -17.82
C GLY A 352 10.32 21.85 -16.43
N LEU A 353 9.94 20.61 -16.17
CA LEU A 353 9.60 20.16 -14.82
C LEU A 353 10.86 20.04 -13.95
N ALA A 354 10.77 20.52 -12.70
CA ALA A 354 11.90 20.53 -11.78
C ALA A 354 12.30 19.12 -11.32
N ARG A 355 11.35 18.17 -11.30
CA ARG A 355 11.54 16.80 -10.82
C ARG A 355 10.60 15.83 -11.55
N PRO A 356 10.88 14.51 -11.56
CA PRO A 356 9.98 13.51 -12.14
C PRO A 356 8.57 13.65 -11.56
N ASP A 357 7.60 13.64 -12.44
CA ASP A 357 6.17 13.78 -12.10
C ASP A 357 5.34 12.53 -12.43
N MET A 358 5.95 11.58 -13.16
CA MET A 358 5.27 10.39 -13.65
C MET A 358 6.03 9.12 -13.28
N GLN A 359 5.33 8.15 -12.68
CA GLN A 359 5.82 6.77 -12.58
C GLN A 359 5.25 5.96 -13.74
N LEU A 360 6.12 5.23 -14.44
CA LEU A 360 5.78 4.33 -15.53
C LEU A 360 5.80 2.87 -15.06
N TYR A 361 4.91 2.05 -15.63
CA TYR A 361 4.97 0.60 -15.50
C TYR A 361 4.90 -0.05 -16.87
N PHE A 362 5.68 -1.10 -17.04
CA PHE A 362 5.65 -2.00 -18.18
C PHE A 362 5.33 -3.42 -17.71
N SER A 363 4.24 -3.97 -18.24
CA SER A 363 3.79 -5.33 -17.95
C SER A 363 3.76 -6.14 -19.24
N PRO A 364 4.65 -7.13 -19.44
CA PRO A 364 4.65 -7.99 -20.64
C PRO A 364 3.52 -9.03 -20.62
N LEU A 365 2.40 -8.64 -20.07
CA LEU A 365 1.15 -9.39 -19.94
C LEU A 365 -0.01 -8.43 -20.05
N SER A 366 -0.99 -8.76 -20.88
CA SER A 366 -2.24 -8.01 -20.92
C SER A 366 -3.40 -8.80 -20.33
N TYR A 367 -4.29 -8.04 -19.72
CA TYR A 367 -5.57 -8.50 -19.20
C TYR A 367 -6.56 -7.34 -19.27
N THR A 368 -7.76 -7.58 -19.74
CA THR A 368 -8.78 -6.53 -19.72
C THR A 368 -9.25 -6.32 -18.29
N ARG A 369 -9.14 -5.10 -17.77
CA ARG A 369 -9.76 -4.72 -16.49
C ARG A 369 -11.27 -4.67 -16.71
N ILE A 370 -11.97 -5.68 -16.21
CA ILE A 370 -13.44 -5.71 -16.15
C ILE A 370 -13.85 -5.23 -14.74
N PRO A 371 -15.09 -4.78 -14.53
CA PRO A 371 -15.58 -4.40 -13.21
C PRO A 371 -15.15 -5.37 -12.12
N ALA A 372 -14.74 -4.82 -10.98
CA ALA A 372 -14.12 -5.56 -9.89
C ALA A 372 -14.84 -6.85 -9.52
N GLY A 373 -14.11 -7.93 -9.37
CA GLY A 373 -14.61 -9.23 -8.95
C GLY A 373 -15.03 -10.17 -10.07
N THR A 374 -15.04 -9.74 -11.35
CA THR A 374 -15.50 -10.56 -12.46
C THR A 374 -14.39 -11.32 -13.18
N ARG A 375 -13.15 -10.84 -13.10
CA ARG A 375 -12.00 -11.47 -13.78
C ARG A 375 -10.73 -11.44 -12.91
N PRO A 376 -10.19 -12.61 -12.52
CA PRO A 376 -8.87 -12.66 -11.88
C PRO A 376 -7.76 -12.15 -12.80
N LEU A 377 -6.75 -11.48 -12.24
CA LEU A 377 -5.56 -11.01 -12.95
C LEU A 377 -4.83 -12.12 -13.74
N MET A 378 -4.98 -13.38 -13.30
CA MET A 378 -4.38 -14.56 -13.93
C MET A 378 -5.11 -15.07 -15.19
N ARG A 379 -6.13 -14.37 -15.68
CA ARG A 379 -6.75 -14.68 -16.98
C ARG A 379 -6.28 -13.68 -18.02
N PRO A 380 -5.13 -13.94 -18.68
CA PRO A 380 -4.61 -13.06 -19.73
C PRO A 380 -5.55 -13.02 -20.93
N ASP A 381 -5.40 -11.98 -21.75
CA ASP A 381 -6.11 -11.89 -23.02
C ASP A 381 -5.68 -13.03 -23.97
N PRO A 382 -6.54 -13.47 -24.91
CA PRO A 382 -6.28 -14.64 -25.77
C PRO A 382 -5.27 -14.34 -26.91
N PHE A 383 -4.68 -13.16 -26.92
CA PHE A 383 -3.69 -12.69 -27.90
C PHE A 383 -2.39 -12.28 -27.20
N PRO A 384 -1.26 -12.19 -27.92
CA PRO A 384 -0.05 -11.58 -27.41
C PRO A 384 -0.32 -10.11 -27.07
N GLY A 385 -0.15 -9.71 -25.82
CA GLY A 385 -0.43 -8.34 -25.42
C GLY A 385 0.43 -7.91 -24.24
N PHE A 386 0.57 -6.59 -24.08
CA PHE A 386 1.27 -5.96 -22.97
C PHE A 386 0.60 -4.64 -22.58
N LEU A 387 0.92 -4.16 -21.39
CA LEU A 387 0.44 -2.89 -20.86
C LEU A 387 1.61 -1.92 -20.69
N LEU A 388 1.41 -0.69 -21.13
CA LEU A 388 2.12 0.50 -20.68
C LEU A 388 1.20 1.25 -19.74
N SER A 389 1.73 1.67 -18.57
CA SER A 389 0.92 2.38 -17.59
C SER A 389 1.64 3.61 -17.08
N ALA A 390 0.88 4.65 -16.77
CA ALA A 390 1.39 5.88 -16.20
C ALA A 390 0.53 6.31 -15.01
N GLN A 391 1.21 6.73 -13.94
CA GLN A 391 0.56 7.33 -12.77
C GLN A 391 1.29 8.61 -12.37
N PRO A 392 0.57 9.72 -12.10
CA PRO A 392 1.16 10.91 -11.51
C PRO A 392 1.76 10.61 -10.14
N CYS A 393 3.00 11.07 -9.90
CA CYS A 393 3.71 10.85 -8.65
C CYS A 393 3.08 11.57 -7.45
N ARG A 394 2.49 12.73 -7.67
CA ARG A 394 2.01 13.65 -6.61
C ARG A 394 0.61 14.17 -6.90
N PRO A 395 -0.44 13.32 -6.77
CA PRO A 395 -1.81 13.76 -6.96
C PRO A 395 -2.19 14.83 -5.94
N THR A 396 -2.98 15.81 -6.36
CA THR A 396 -3.46 16.89 -5.52
C THR A 396 -4.88 16.67 -5.00
N SER A 397 -5.66 15.81 -5.63
CA SER A 397 -6.99 15.40 -5.17
C SER A 397 -6.93 14.78 -3.77
N ARG A 398 -7.95 15.06 -2.97
CA ARG A 398 -8.07 14.56 -1.60
C ARG A 398 -9.42 13.88 -1.40
N GLY A 399 -9.36 12.64 -0.98
CA GLY A 399 -10.51 11.87 -0.56
C GLY A 399 -10.65 11.79 0.97
N HIS A 400 -11.58 10.94 1.40
CA HIS A 400 -11.77 10.68 2.83
C HIS A 400 -12.35 9.28 3.09
N ILE A 401 -12.28 8.87 4.37
CA ILE A 401 -12.81 7.61 4.88
C ILE A 401 -13.66 7.90 6.10
N GLU A 402 -14.89 7.37 6.11
CA GLU A 402 -15.83 7.49 7.20
C GLU A 402 -16.36 6.11 7.61
N ILE A 403 -16.70 5.95 8.89
CA ILE A 403 -17.50 4.79 9.30
C ILE A 403 -18.87 4.85 8.64
N ALA A 404 -19.36 3.70 8.20
CA ALA A 404 -20.72 3.54 7.69
C ALA A 404 -21.67 2.93 8.75
N SER A 405 -21.11 2.49 9.88
CA SER A 405 -21.83 1.86 10.99
C SER A 405 -20.96 1.85 12.24
N PRO A 406 -21.54 1.82 13.45
CA PRO A 406 -20.80 1.56 14.68
C PRO A 406 -20.31 0.11 14.80
N ASP A 407 -20.78 -0.80 13.94
CA ASP A 407 -20.29 -2.18 13.89
C ASP A 407 -18.92 -2.27 13.19
N ALA A 408 -17.95 -2.86 13.88
CA ALA A 408 -16.60 -3.04 13.38
C ALA A 408 -16.50 -4.00 12.17
N ASP A 409 -17.48 -4.84 11.89
CA ASP A 409 -17.50 -5.71 10.71
C ASP A 409 -17.95 -5.00 9.44
N VAL A 410 -18.77 -3.95 9.54
CA VAL A 410 -19.22 -3.18 8.39
C VAL A 410 -18.04 -2.43 7.77
N ALA A 411 -17.87 -2.52 6.45
CA ALA A 411 -16.81 -1.81 5.74
C ALA A 411 -16.97 -0.29 5.90
N PRO A 412 -15.88 0.50 5.98
CA PRO A 412 -16.00 1.95 5.97
C PRO A 412 -16.41 2.44 4.57
N ALA A 413 -17.04 3.60 4.50
CA ALA A 413 -17.25 4.34 3.28
C ALA A 413 -15.93 4.97 2.83
N ILE A 414 -15.49 4.64 1.62
CA ILE A 414 -14.25 5.15 1.01
C ILE A 414 -14.64 6.10 -0.11
N HIS A 415 -14.28 7.36 0.01
CA HIS A 415 -14.56 8.42 -0.97
C HIS A 415 -13.24 8.87 -1.60
N PRO A 416 -12.84 8.36 -2.78
CA PRO A 416 -11.55 8.69 -3.39
C PRO A 416 -11.48 10.15 -3.82
N ASN A 417 -12.58 10.70 -4.32
CA ASN A 417 -12.65 12.05 -4.89
C ASN A 417 -11.59 12.26 -5.98
N SER A 418 -11.49 11.30 -6.90
CA SER A 418 -10.50 11.27 -7.97
C SER A 418 -10.68 12.46 -8.92
N LEU A 419 -9.59 12.93 -9.54
CA LEU A 419 -9.62 14.01 -10.53
C LEU A 419 -10.37 15.27 -10.06
N ALA A 420 -10.31 15.57 -8.76
CA ALA A 420 -10.98 16.74 -8.17
C ALA A 420 -10.27 18.06 -8.53
N SER A 421 -9.06 17.99 -9.06
CA SER A 421 -8.29 19.15 -9.51
C SER A 421 -7.94 19.05 -10.98
N GLU A 422 -7.87 20.19 -11.66
CA GLU A 422 -7.41 20.27 -13.05
C GLU A 422 -5.96 19.80 -13.19
N ALA A 423 -5.11 20.03 -12.18
CA ALA A 423 -3.73 19.55 -12.18
C ALA A 423 -3.63 18.03 -12.29
N ASP A 424 -4.51 17.27 -11.63
CA ASP A 424 -4.52 15.81 -11.71
C ASP A 424 -5.07 15.33 -13.07
N ILE A 425 -6.00 16.06 -13.68
CA ILE A 425 -6.52 15.79 -15.01
C ILE A 425 -5.38 15.97 -16.03
N GLU A 426 -4.72 17.12 -16.02
CA GLU A 426 -3.60 17.41 -16.94
C GLU A 426 -2.45 16.43 -16.77
N ALA A 427 -2.11 16.07 -15.53
CA ALA A 427 -1.06 15.08 -15.29
C ALA A 427 -1.37 13.71 -15.92
N LEU A 428 -2.62 13.24 -15.88
CA LEU A 428 -3.00 11.97 -16.54
C LEU A 428 -3.08 12.10 -18.07
N LEU A 429 -3.46 13.26 -18.60
CA LEU A 429 -3.41 13.54 -20.03
C LEU A 429 -1.96 13.54 -20.52
N ASP A 430 -1.04 14.22 -19.83
CA ASP A 430 0.40 14.20 -20.10
C ASP A 430 0.95 12.77 -20.04
N GLY A 431 0.58 12.00 -19.01
CA GLY A 431 0.92 10.60 -18.87
C GLY A 431 0.46 9.74 -20.05
N SER A 432 -0.79 9.93 -20.48
CA SER A 432 -1.35 9.23 -21.64
C SER A 432 -0.63 9.59 -22.95
N ALA A 433 -0.30 10.86 -23.14
CA ALA A 433 0.50 11.32 -24.29
C ALA A 433 1.92 10.72 -24.25
N LEU A 434 2.54 10.67 -23.08
CA LEU A 434 3.85 10.03 -22.87
C LEU A 434 3.82 8.54 -23.23
N LEU A 435 2.78 7.79 -22.83
CA LEU A 435 2.65 6.37 -23.19
C LEU A 435 2.59 6.17 -24.72
N ARG A 436 1.92 7.05 -25.46
CA ARG A 436 1.90 7.00 -26.92
C ARG A 436 3.25 7.35 -27.53
N ARG A 437 3.99 8.32 -26.98
CA ARG A 437 5.36 8.63 -27.42
C ARG A 437 6.29 7.42 -27.22
N LEU A 438 6.21 6.75 -26.06
CA LEU A 438 6.96 5.51 -25.79
C LEU A 438 6.60 4.40 -26.79
N ALA A 439 5.31 4.20 -27.07
CA ALA A 439 4.85 3.19 -28.02
C ALA A 439 5.31 3.46 -29.46
N ALA A 440 5.48 4.73 -29.84
CA ALA A 440 5.96 5.14 -31.15
C ALA A 440 7.49 5.18 -31.27
N ALA A 441 8.22 5.10 -30.16
CA ALA A 441 9.68 5.16 -30.14
C ALA A 441 10.32 3.86 -30.63
N PRO A 442 11.56 3.92 -31.19
CA PRO A 442 12.36 2.73 -31.49
C PRO A 442 12.41 1.75 -30.32
N GLY A 443 12.40 0.47 -30.60
CA GLY A 443 12.32 -0.59 -29.61
C GLY A 443 10.89 -1.08 -29.37
N LEU A 444 9.94 -0.24 -29.01
CA LEU A 444 8.55 -0.65 -28.85
C LEU A 444 7.76 -0.63 -30.17
N HIS A 445 8.00 0.34 -31.05
CA HIS A 445 7.27 0.46 -32.32
C HIS A 445 7.35 -0.82 -33.14
N GLU A 446 8.49 -1.48 -33.19
CA GLU A 446 8.75 -2.69 -34.01
C GLU A 446 7.95 -3.90 -33.50
N VAL A 447 7.65 -3.95 -32.19
CA VAL A 447 6.96 -5.08 -31.57
C VAL A 447 5.46 -4.84 -31.38
N ILE A 448 4.95 -3.64 -31.68
CA ILE A 448 3.52 -3.30 -31.60
C ILE A 448 2.81 -3.64 -32.89
N ASP A 449 1.74 -4.43 -32.83
CA ASP A 449 0.79 -4.68 -33.90
C ASP A 449 -0.32 -3.62 -33.92
N ALA A 450 -0.97 -3.41 -32.77
CA ALA A 450 -2.06 -2.46 -32.65
C ALA A 450 -2.19 -1.88 -31.22
N GLU A 451 -2.60 -0.61 -31.12
CA GLU A 451 -3.13 -0.04 -29.88
C GLU A 451 -4.60 -0.44 -29.75
N LEU A 452 -4.93 -1.17 -28.68
CA LEU A 452 -6.28 -1.70 -28.43
C LEU A 452 -7.06 -0.83 -27.44
N ALA A 453 -6.37 -0.22 -26.47
CA ALA A 453 -6.96 0.74 -25.55
C ALA A 453 -5.91 1.81 -25.19
N PRO A 454 -6.29 3.10 -25.26
CA PRO A 454 -7.62 3.63 -25.59
C PRO A 454 -8.07 3.35 -27.03
N GLY A 455 -7.14 3.00 -27.92
CA GLY A 455 -7.36 2.83 -29.35
C GLY A 455 -7.05 4.13 -30.13
N ARG A 456 -6.55 3.97 -31.35
CA ARG A 456 -6.09 5.11 -32.19
C ARG A 456 -7.16 6.14 -32.49
N HIS A 457 -8.44 5.75 -32.41
CA HIS A 457 -9.57 6.65 -32.65
C HIS A 457 -9.81 7.65 -31.50
N VAL A 458 -9.20 7.44 -30.33
CA VAL A 458 -9.30 8.36 -29.18
C VAL A 458 -8.23 9.43 -29.36
N GLU A 459 -8.62 10.55 -29.97
CA GLU A 459 -7.75 11.69 -30.27
C GLU A 459 -8.28 12.97 -29.61
N GLY A 460 -7.35 13.86 -29.30
CA GLY A 460 -7.67 15.13 -28.65
C GLY A 460 -7.96 15.01 -27.14
N ARG A 461 -7.97 16.17 -26.48
CA ARG A 461 -8.05 16.28 -25.02
C ARG A 461 -9.35 15.67 -24.46
N ASP A 462 -10.48 16.03 -25.03
CA ASP A 462 -11.79 15.65 -24.46
C ASP A 462 -12.07 14.15 -24.62
N ALA A 463 -11.71 13.56 -25.78
CA ALA A 463 -11.85 12.14 -26.00
C ALA A 463 -10.92 11.33 -25.07
N MET A 464 -9.67 11.80 -24.87
CA MET A 464 -8.74 11.16 -23.94
C MET A 464 -9.19 11.31 -22.48
N LEU A 465 -9.71 12.45 -22.09
CA LEU A 465 -10.27 12.63 -20.74
C LEU A 465 -11.49 11.73 -20.50
N ALA A 466 -12.36 11.57 -21.50
CA ALA A 466 -13.49 10.64 -21.41
C ALA A 466 -13.01 9.18 -21.23
N ASP A 467 -11.97 8.78 -21.95
CA ASP A 467 -11.32 7.48 -21.80
C ASP A 467 -10.68 7.30 -20.40
N ILE A 468 -9.95 8.31 -19.91
CA ILE A 468 -9.37 8.31 -18.57
C ILE A 468 -10.47 8.12 -17.52
N ARG A 469 -11.56 8.86 -17.59
CA ARG A 469 -12.72 8.72 -16.67
C ARG A 469 -13.34 7.33 -16.73
N ALA A 470 -13.38 6.71 -17.90
CA ALA A 470 -13.92 5.38 -18.09
C ALA A 470 -12.99 4.27 -17.59
N ARG A 471 -11.66 4.41 -17.69
CA ARG A 471 -10.72 3.31 -17.48
C ARG A 471 -9.72 3.50 -16.36
N ALA A 472 -9.35 4.74 -15.98
CA ALA A 472 -8.38 4.96 -14.91
C ALA A 472 -8.81 4.28 -13.61
N SER A 473 -7.85 3.80 -12.85
CA SER A 473 -8.10 3.10 -11.58
C SER A 473 -6.97 3.31 -10.59
N THR A 474 -7.29 3.12 -9.32
CA THR A 474 -6.30 3.09 -8.23
C THR A 474 -5.24 2.01 -8.48
N VAL A 475 -4.01 2.28 -8.06
CA VAL A 475 -2.94 1.29 -7.92
C VAL A 475 -2.68 0.91 -6.45
N PHE A 476 -3.65 1.25 -5.59
CA PHE A 476 -3.77 0.75 -4.22
C PHE A 476 -2.74 1.33 -3.23
N HIS A 477 -2.45 2.62 -3.35
CA HIS A 477 -1.50 3.35 -2.51
C HIS A 477 -2.16 4.40 -1.56
N PRO A 478 -3.35 4.12 -0.93
CA PRO A 478 -3.97 5.12 -0.06
C PRO A 478 -3.08 5.43 1.14
N VAL A 479 -2.98 6.73 1.46
CA VAL A 479 -2.22 7.29 2.56
C VAL A 479 -2.94 8.48 3.19
N SER A 480 -2.37 9.09 4.21
CA SER A 480 -2.71 10.41 4.77
C SER A 480 -4.03 10.49 5.55
N THR A 481 -4.70 9.40 5.83
CA THR A 481 -6.01 9.36 6.51
C THR A 481 -5.94 9.57 8.04
N ALA A 482 -4.74 9.61 8.60
CA ALA A 482 -4.40 10.01 9.96
C ALA A 482 -3.08 10.78 9.95
N ARG A 483 -2.95 11.73 9.01
CA ARG A 483 -1.66 12.31 8.62
C ARG A 483 -0.92 12.98 9.76
N MET A 484 0.39 12.94 9.67
CA MET A 484 1.31 13.73 10.46
C MET A 484 1.23 15.20 10.01
N ALA A 485 1.14 16.12 10.97
CA ALA A 485 1.07 17.56 10.71
C ALA A 485 1.47 18.33 11.97
N PRO A 486 1.69 19.66 11.88
CA PRO A 486 2.12 20.48 13.01
C PRO A 486 1.12 20.57 14.17
N ASP A 487 -0.17 20.39 13.90
CA ASP A 487 -1.24 20.60 14.87
C ASP A 487 -2.47 19.69 14.64
N ILE A 488 -3.36 19.62 15.63
CA ILE A 488 -4.57 18.80 15.62
C ILE A 488 -5.61 19.27 14.59
N ALA A 489 -5.60 20.52 14.18
CA ALA A 489 -6.56 21.05 13.21
C ALA A 489 -6.27 20.52 11.81
N THR A 490 -4.99 20.30 11.51
CA THR A 490 -4.50 19.89 10.20
C THR A 490 -4.03 18.44 10.13
N GLY A 491 -3.85 17.76 11.27
CA GLY A 491 -3.40 16.37 11.33
C GLY A 491 -3.92 15.59 12.52
N VAL A 492 -3.47 14.36 12.63
CA VAL A 492 -3.90 13.42 13.68
C VAL A 492 -2.75 13.08 14.61
N VAL A 493 -1.51 13.09 14.10
CA VAL A 493 -0.31 12.81 14.88
C VAL A 493 0.75 13.88 14.71
N ASP A 494 1.61 14.04 15.72
CA ASP A 494 2.80 14.88 15.69
C ASP A 494 3.96 14.20 14.92
N ALA A 495 5.09 14.91 14.77
CA ALA A 495 6.29 14.37 14.13
C ALA A 495 6.93 13.18 14.88
N ARG A 496 6.54 12.90 16.12
CA ARG A 496 6.89 11.69 16.86
C ARG A 496 5.82 10.60 16.77
N LEU A 497 4.83 10.75 15.88
CA LEU A 497 3.72 9.83 15.63
C LEU A 497 2.77 9.64 16.81
N ARG A 498 2.76 10.55 17.78
CA ARG A 498 1.85 10.56 18.94
C ARG A 498 0.53 11.19 18.52
N ALA A 499 -0.58 10.54 18.88
CA ALA A 499 -1.91 11.06 18.59
C ALA A 499 -2.18 12.33 19.42
N TYR A 500 -2.57 13.42 18.74
CA TYR A 500 -2.87 14.69 19.39
C TYR A 500 -4.00 14.57 20.41
N GLY A 501 -3.83 15.22 21.56
CA GLY A 501 -4.81 15.26 22.63
C GLY A 501 -5.05 13.94 23.35
N LEU A 502 -4.24 12.91 23.08
CA LEU A 502 -4.31 11.58 23.69
C LEU A 502 -2.95 11.17 24.25
N GLU A 503 -2.97 10.35 25.28
CA GLU A 503 -1.78 9.79 25.89
C GLU A 503 -1.63 8.31 25.54
N ARG A 504 -0.39 7.84 25.37
CA ARG A 504 -0.04 6.43 25.15
C ARG A 504 -0.71 5.81 23.90
N LEU A 505 -1.01 6.64 22.92
CA LEU A 505 -1.49 6.21 21.61
C LEU A 505 -0.56 6.74 20.52
N ARG A 506 -0.02 5.84 19.70
CA ARG A 506 0.72 6.17 18.48
C ARG A 506 0.05 5.54 17.27
N ILE A 507 0.30 6.14 16.11
CA ILE A 507 -0.11 5.61 14.82
C ILE A 507 1.14 5.49 13.97
N ALA A 508 1.43 4.29 13.47
CA ALA A 508 2.65 4.02 12.73
C ALA A 508 2.38 3.09 11.54
N ASP A 509 1.69 3.61 10.54
CA ASP A 509 1.45 2.98 9.23
C ASP A 509 1.29 4.08 8.16
N ALA A 510 0.98 3.70 6.93
CA ALA A 510 0.88 4.66 5.82
C ALA A 510 -0.24 5.72 5.98
N SER A 511 -1.13 5.58 6.97
CA SER A 511 -2.14 6.61 7.24
C SER A 511 -1.54 7.93 7.74
N VAL A 512 -0.32 7.87 8.31
CA VAL A 512 0.34 9.07 8.86
C VAL A 512 1.18 9.83 7.83
N PHE A 513 1.38 9.32 6.63
CA PHE A 513 2.11 10.07 5.61
C PHE A 513 1.49 11.45 5.41
N PRO A 514 2.27 12.54 5.44
CA PRO A 514 1.77 13.87 5.12
C PRO A 514 1.24 13.96 3.68
N TYR A 515 2.00 13.37 2.75
CA TYR A 515 1.69 13.22 1.33
C TYR A 515 2.08 11.82 0.84
N VAL A 516 1.43 11.36 -0.25
CA VAL A 516 1.84 10.13 -0.92
C VAL A 516 3.24 10.30 -1.52
N THR A 517 4.10 9.30 -1.39
CA THR A 517 5.42 9.26 -2.04
C THR A 517 5.29 8.99 -3.52
N SER A 518 6.24 9.39 -4.33
CA SER A 518 6.20 9.29 -5.81
C SER A 518 5.95 7.87 -6.34
N GLY A 519 6.29 6.85 -5.56
CA GLY A 519 6.18 5.44 -5.96
C GLY A 519 5.31 4.59 -5.04
N ASN A 520 5.57 3.28 -5.08
CA ASN A 520 4.86 2.29 -4.28
C ASN A 520 5.14 2.48 -2.78
N THR A 521 4.09 2.47 -1.97
CA THR A 521 4.14 2.89 -0.55
C THR A 521 4.65 1.83 0.43
N ASN A 522 4.99 0.60 -0.02
CA ASN A 522 5.36 -0.48 0.90
C ASN A 522 6.73 -0.28 1.56
N LEU A 523 7.79 0.05 0.79
CA LEU A 523 9.12 0.32 1.33
C LEU A 523 9.15 1.59 2.18
N PRO A 524 8.51 2.71 1.78
CA PRO A 524 8.31 3.85 2.67
C PRO A 524 7.60 3.52 4.00
N THR A 525 6.65 2.58 3.99
CA THR A 525 5.99 2.11 5.22
C THR A 525 6.93 1.30 6.11
N ILE A 526 7.85 0.51 5.54
CA ILE A 526 8.90 -0.20 6.31
C ILE A 526 9.83 0.81 6.96
N MET A 527 10.33 1.78 6.19
CA MET A 527 11.17 2.88 6.67
C MET A 527 10.52 3.64 7.84
N LEU A 528 9.25 4.04 7.65
CA LEU A 528 8.49 4.74 8.70
C LEU A 528 8.39 3.90 9.97
N ALA A 529 8.13 2.59 9.86
CA ALA A 529 8.02 1.71 11.02
C ALA A 529 9.36 1.47 11.72
N GLU A 530 10.48 1.43 10.98
CA GLU A 530 11.83 1.40 11.54
C GLU A 530 12.12 2.66 12.37
N LYS A 531 11.78 3.83 11.83
CA LYS A 531 11.90 5.11 12.53
C LYS A 531 10.96 5.21 13.72
N ALA A 532 9.71 4.76 13.57
CA ALA A 532 8.72 4.73 14.64
C ALA A 532 9.20 3.90 15.84
N ALA A 533 9.85 2.77 15.58
CA ALA A 533 10.41 1.94 16.65
C ALA A 533 11.48 2.69 17.46
N ASP A 534 12.39 3.41 16.81
CA ASP A 534 13.40 4.20 17.50
C ASP A 534 12.76 5.39 18.26
N LEU A 535 11.75 6.05 17.68
CA LEU A 535 10.98 7.10 18.36
C LEU A 535 10.22 6.58 19.60
N ILE A 536 9.72 5.33 19.60
CA ILE A 536 9.04 4.70 20.73
C ILE A 536 10.03 4.31 21.82
N LEU A 537 11.20 3.79 21.43
CA LEU A 537 12.25 3.33 22.35
C LEU A 537 13.20 4.47 22.79
N ASP A 538 12.98 5.67 22.31
CA ASP A 538 13.82 6.86 22.55
C ASP A 538 15.30 6.60 22.20
N ARG A 539 15.51 5.89 21.07
CA ARG A 539 16.84 5.58 20.52
C ARG A 539 17.29 6.65 19.54
N GLU A 540 18.60 6.87 19.48
CA GLU A 540 19.22 7.74 18.48
C GLU A 540 19.00 7.17 17.06
N PRO A 541 18.87 8.05 16.05
CA PRO A 541 18.82 7.63 14.65
C PRO A 541 20.05 6.78 14.29
N PRO A 542 19.93 5.82 13.35
CA PRO A 542 21.11 5.13 12.83
C PRO A 542 22.05 6.12 12.19
N ALA A 543 23.37 5.87 12.30
CA ALA A 543 24.36 6.64 11.57
C ALA A 543 24.04 6.58 10.08
N SER A 544 24.09 7.73 9.38
CA SER A 544 24.02 7.75 7.92
C SER A 544 25.22 6.98 7.37
N ALA A 545 25.00 6.08 6.42
CA ALA A 545 26.10 5.62 5.59
C ALA A 545 26.61 6.88 4.84
N GLU A 546 27.79 7.36 5.18
CA GLU A 546 28.41 8.51 4.52
C GLU A 546 28.54 8.21 3.04
N GLY A 547 27.90 9.00 2.20
CA GLY A 547 28.18 9.13 0.78
C GLY A 547 27.33 8.24 -0.17
N VAL A 548 26.01 8.39 -0.18
CA VAL A 548 25.19 8.02 -1.36
C VAL A 548 24.34 9.21 -1.81
#